data_83d4fd03efabfe1403210040fcb06489
#
_entry.id   83d4fd03efabfe1403210040fcb06489
#
_cell.length_a   1.000
_cell.length_b   1.000
_cell.length_c   1.000
_cell.angle_alpha   90.00
_cell.angle_beta   90.00
_cell.angle_gamma   90.00
#
_symmetry.space_group_name_H-M   'P 1'
#
loop_
_entity.id
_entity.type
_entity.pdbx_description
1 polymer ?
#
loop_
_entity_poly.entity_id
_entity_poly.type
_entity_poly.pdbx_seq_one_letter_code
_entity_poly.pdbx_strand_id
1 'polypeptide(L)'
;LEPTVELINRAIESLGIEYGICNVDLIDSLNGPNMIEIAARMGGTCLPEVCGKHWGVNLYKIAIQIVLGEDFHLPSTPQGNPCAAILLCSNQSGEIESMGEDTEGVEIILDVSEGDSINKFERANDRFGHMISTGLTTEEAMTKVRSASNQFLESICLSTREI
;
A
#
# COMPACT_ATOMS: atom_id res chain seq x y z
N LEU A 1 -2.23 -22.05 0.19
CA LEU A 1 -3.15 -21.08 0.86
C LEU A 1 -3.71 -21.64 2.18
N GLU A 2 -4.12 -22.92 2.24
CA GLU A 2 -4.72 -23.52 3.45
C GLU A 2 -3.78 -23.49 4.68
N PRO A 3 -2.49 -23.90 4.60
CA PRO A 3 -1.58 -23.83 5.73
C PRO A 3 -1.32 -22.39 6.23
N THR A 4 -1.35 -21.42 5.32
CA THR A 4 -1.17 -20.00 5.67
C THR A 4 -2.34 -19.47 6.48
N VAL A 5 -3.58 -19.80 6.05
CA VAL A 5 -4.79 -19.39 6.77
C VAL A 5 -4.87 -20.05 8.15
N GLU A 6 -4.53 -21.34 8.26
CA GLU A 6 -4.47 -22.02 9.56
C GLU A 6 -3.47 -21.38 10.51
N LEU A 7 -2.26 -21.03 10.01
CA LEU A 7 -1.25 -20.36 10.81
C LEU A 7 -1.75 -19.01 11.34
N ILE A 8 -2.38 -18.20 10.47
CA ILE A 8 -2.94 -16.91 10.83
C ILE A 8 -4.03 -17.06 11.88
N ASN A 9 -4.99 -17.96 11.66
CA ASN A 9 -6.10 -18.17 12.60
C ASN A 9 -5.60 -18.60 14.00
N ARG A 10 -4.67 -19.53 14.07
CA ARG A 10 -4.07 -19.97 15.32
C ARG A 10 -3.35 -18.83 16.06
N ALA A 11 -2.67 -17.94 15.32
CA ALA A 11 -2.02 -16.80 15.93
C ALA A 11 -3.03 -15.79 16.47
N ILE A 12 -4.10 -15.48 15.71
CA ILE A 12 -5.19 -14.59 16.13
C ILE A 12 -5.85 -15.13 17.41
N GLU A 13 -6.19 -16.41 17.42
CA GLU A 13 -6.78 -17.09 18.59
C GLU A 13 -5.85 -17.05 19.80
N SER A 14 -4.55 -17.34 19.61
CA SER A 14 -3.55 -17.35 20.69
C SER A 14 -3.35 -15.97 21.32
N LEU A 15 -3.57 -14.90 20.55
CA LEU A 15 -3.49 -13.52 21.03
C LEU A 15 -4.82 -13.02 21.64
N GLY A 16 -5.88 -13.82 21.59
CA GLY A 16 -7.20 -13.43 22.06
C GLY A 16 -7.82 -12.28 21.27
N ILE A 17 -7.49 -12.15 19.98
CA ILE A 17 -8.07 -11.12 19.11
C ILE A 17 -9.41 -11.65 18.61
N GLU A 18 -10.50 -11.11 19.17
CA GLU A 18 -11.87 -11.52 18.80
C GLU A 18 -12.49 -10.60 17.74
N TYR A 19 -12.04 -9.35 17.70
CA TYR A 19 -12.61 -8.31 16.86
C TYR A 19 -11.53 -7.40 16.28
N GLY A 20 -11.68 -6.99 15.02
CA GLY A 20 -10.81 -6.01 14.41
C GLY A 20 -10.21 -6.44 13.07
N ILE A 21 -9.31 -5.62 12.56
CA ILE A 21 -8.50 -5.90 11.39
C ILE A 21 -7.08 -6.18 11.86
N CYS A 22 -6.44 -7.18 11.28
CA CYS A 22 -5.04 -7.50 11.53
C CYS A 22 -4.23 -7.36 10.24
N ASN A 23 -3.03 -6.80 10.36
CA ASN A 23 -1.96 -6.95 9.38
C ASN A 23 -1.05 -8.10 9.81
N VAL A 24 -0.74 -8.99 8.88
CA VAL A 24 0.11 -10.15 9.15
C VAL A 24 1.22 -10.20 8.11
N ASP A 25 2.45 -10.16 8.57
CA ASP A 25 3.64 -10.30 7.73
C ASP A 25 4.14 -11.75 7.81
N LEU A 26 4.28 -12.36 6.65
CA LEU A 26 4.64 -13.77 6.49
C LEU A 26 5.81 -13.91 5.49
N ILE A 27 6.64 -14.91 5.71
CA ILE A 27 7.59 -15.40 4.71
C ILE A 27 7.19 -16.83 4.33
N ASP A 28 6.96 -17.04 3.05
CA ASP A 28 6.77 -18.38 2.52
C ASP A 28 8.13 -19.03 2.28
N SER A 29 8.32 -20.24 2.80
CA SER A 29 9.56 -21.00 2.72
C SER A 29 9.31 -22.42 2.25
N LEU A 30 10.37 -23.14 1.92
CA LEU A 30 10.30 -24.56 1.54
C LEU A 30 9.64 -25.44 2.60
N ASN A 31 9.66 -25.02 3.85
CA ASN A 31 9.03 -25.72 4.98
C ASN A 31 7.62 -25.19 5.33
N GLY A 32 7.07 -24.32 4.48
CA GLY A 32 5.76 -23.67 4.66
C GLY A 32 5.85 -22.23 5.15
N PRO A 33 4.70 -21.59 5.42
CA PRO A 33 4.63 -20.20 5.83
C PRO A 33 5.20 -20.01 7.25
N ASN A 34 5.94 -18.92 7.42
CA ASN A 34 6.46 -18.49 8.72
C ASN A 34 5.94 -17.09 9.03
N MET A 35 5.37 -16.91 10.19
CA MET A 35 4.89 -15.61 10.65
C MET A 35 6.06 -14.77 11.16
N ILE A 36 6.14 -13.53 10.70
CA ILE A 36 7.12 -12.54 11.13
C ILE A 36 6.51 -11.61 12.15
N GLU A 37 5.33 -11.05 11.83
CA GLU A 37 4.63 -10.09 12.68
C GLU A 37 3.13 -10.24 12.50
N ILE A 38 2.39 -9.97 13.58
CA ILE A 38 0.96 -9.72 13.56
C ILE A 38 0.68 -8.43 14.32
N ALA A 39 -0.03 -7.51 13.70
CA ALA A 39 -0.44 -6.26 14.29
C ALA A 39 -1.96 -6.12 14.23
N ALA A 40 -2.61 -5.85 15.38
CA ALA A 40 -4.06 -5.65 15.49
C ALA A 40 -4.47 -4.26 14.93
N ARG A 41 -4.13 -3.98 13.70
CA ARG A 41 -4.43 -2.77 12.92
C ARG A 41 -4.37 -3.07 11.44
N MET A 42 -4.86 -2.14 10.61
CA MET A 42 -4.62 -2.21 9.17
C MET A 42 -3.13 -2.10 8.85
N GLY A 43 -2.73 -2.70 7.75
CA GLY A 43 -1.41 -2.51 7.16
C GLY A 43 -1.16 -1.03 6.83
N GLY A 44 0.10 -0.64 6.83
CA GLY A 44 0.52 0.69 6.39
C GLY A 44 0.82 0.72 4.87
N THR A 45 1.36 1.86 4.42
CA THR A 45 1.95 2.00 3.08
C THR A 45 1.05 1.52 1.93
N CYS A 46 -0.14 2.08 1.78
CA CYS A 46 -1.12 1.78 0.72
C CYS A 46 -1.67 0.33 0.66
N LEU A 47 -1.35 -0.54 1.61
CA LEU A 47 -1.90 -1.90 1.63
C LEU A 47 -3.44 -1.93 1.71
N PRO A 48 -4.10 -1.10 2.54
CA PRO A 48 -5.56 -1.06 2.58
C PRO A 48 -6.18 -0.65 1.24
N GLU A 49 -5.57 0.30 0.54
CA GLU A 49 -6.02 0.78 -0.76
C GLU A 49 -5.88 -0.31 -1.82
N VAL A 50 -4.72 -0.95 -1.91
CA VAL A 50 -4.46 -2.03 -2.87
C VAL A 50 -5.38 -3.22 -2.63
N CYS A 51 -5.46 -3.69 -1.37
CA CYS A 51 -6.35 -4.78 -1.00
C CYS A 51 -7.82 -4.41 -1.25
N GLY A 52 -8.21 -3.20 -0.85
CA GLY A 52 -9.57 -2.70 -1.05
C GLY A 52 -9.97 -2.64 -2.51
N LYS A 53 -9.09 -2.15 -3.40
CA LYS A 53 -9.33 -2.12 -4.85
C LYS A 53 -9.48 -3.53 -5.43
N HIS A 54 -8.63 -4.46 -5.04
CA HIS A 54 -8.70 -5.85 -5.53
C HIS A 54 -9.96 -6.57 -5.04
N TRP A 55 -10.33 -6.37 -3.78
CA TRP A 55 -11.53 -7.00 -3.21
C TRP A 55 -12.82 -6.24 -3.50
N GLY A 56 -12.77 -5.03 -4.04
CA GLY A 56 -13.93 -4.19 -4.32
C GLY A 56 -14.59 -3.64 -3.05
N VAL A 57 -13.82 -3.39 -2.00
CA VAL A 57 -14.29 -2.89 -0.71
C VAL A 57 -13.46 -1.69 -0.22
N ASN A 58 -14.04 -0.91 0.66
CA ASN A 58 -13.30 0.13 1.38
C ASN A 58 -12.92 -0.39 2.78
N LEU A 59 -11.67 -0.80 2.97
CA LEU A 59 -11.20 -1.37 4.24
C LEU A 59 -11.24 -0.37 5.39
N TYR A 60 -11.07 0.92 5.13
CA TYR A 60 -11.22 1.97 6.16
C TYR A 60 -12.66 2.07 6.66
N LYS A 61 -13.63 2.01 5.74
CA LYS A 61 -15.05 1.96 6.10
C LYS A 61 -15.36 0.72 6.93
N ILE A 62 -14.88 -0.45 6.51
CA ILE A 62 -15.07 -1.71 7.24
C ILE A 62 -14.46 -1.62 8.64
N ALA A 63 -13.25 -1.05 8.78
CA ALA A 63 -12.64 -0.85 10.09
C ALA A 63 -13.51 0.00 11.03
N ILE A 64 -14.09 1.07 10.51
CA ILE A 64 -15.00 1.94 11.27
C ILE A 64 -16.28 1.18 11.65
N GLN A 65 -16.88 0.43 10.72
CA GLN A 65 -18.08 -0.36 10.98
C GLN A 65 -17.84 -1.41 12.07
N ILE A 66 -16.70 -2.10 12.04
CA ILE A 66 -16.30 -3.04 13.12
C ILE A 66 -16.27 -2.34 14.48
N VAL A 67 -15.62 -1.17 14.58
CA VAL A 67 -15.52 -0.42 15.84
C VAL A 67 -16.90 0.05 16.36
N LEU A 68 -17.79 0.42 15.44
CA LEU A 68 -19.14 0.85 15.78
C LEU A 68 -20.11 -0.31 16.04
N GLY A 69 -19.69 -1.55 15.82
CA GLY A 69 -20.55 -2.73 15.93
C GLY A 69 -21.63 -2.79 14.83
N GLU A 70 -21.34 -2.16 13.69
CA GLU A 70 -22.22 -2.17 12.51
C GLU A 70 -21.95 -3.39 11.64
N ASP A 71 -22.96 -3.83 10.91
CA ASP A 71 -22.82 -4.89 9.92
C ASP A 71 -21.95 -4.43 8.75
N PHE A 72 -21.08 -5.30 8.29
CA PHE A 72 -20.27 -5.09 7.09
C PHE A 72 -20.30 -6.32 6.18
N HIS A 73 -20.00 -6.10 4.91
CA HIS A 73 -19.97 -7.16 3.92
C HIS A 73 -18.57 -7.30 3.33
N LEU A 74 -18.05 -8.54 3.34
CA LEU A 74 -16.87 -8.94 2.60
C LEU A 74 -17.28 -9.90 1.49
N PRO A 75 -16.93 -9.64 0.23
CA PRO A 75 -17.21 -10.57 -0.86
C PRO A 75 -16.38 -11.86 -0.66
N SER A 76 -16.93 -13.00 -1.09
CA SER A 76 -16.24 -14.29 -1.01
C SER A 76 -15.12 -14.45 -2.04
N THR A 77 -15.10 -13.61 -3.07
CA THR A 77 -14.08 -13.55 -4.12
C THR A 77 -13.77 -12.12 -4.48
N PRO A 78 -12.55 -11.83 -4.96
CA PRO A 78 -12.22 -10.50 -5.45
C PRO A 78 -13.21 -10.00 -6.51
N GLN A 79 -13.60 -8.73 -6.40
CA GLN A 79 -14.54 -8.06 -7.30
C GLN A 79 -13.85 -7.04 -8.21
N GLY A 80 -12.62 -6.67 -7.89
CA GLY A 80 -11.79 -5.75 -8.66
C GLY A 80 -10.71 -6.48 -9.47
N ASN A 81 -10.02 -5.72 -10.29
CA ASN A 81 -8.91 -6.21 -11.08
C ASN A 81 -7.64 -6.43 -10.22
N PRO A 82 -6.67 -7.21 -10.71
CA PRO A 82 -5.33 -7.23 -10.14
C PRO A 82 -4.75 -5.82 -9.99
N CYS A 83 -4.12 -5.57 -8.85
CA CYS A 83 -3.57 -4.26 -8.50
C CYS A 83 -2.07 -4.37 -8.25
N ALA A 84 -1.38 -3.25 -8.47
CA ALA A 84 0.01 -3.07 -8.07
C ALA A 84 0.20 -1.65 -7.53
N ALA A 85 1.15 -1.48 -6.61
CA ALA A 85 1.50 -0.19 -6.07
C ALA A 85 3.01 0.00 -5.99
N ILE A 86 3.43 1.26 -6.04
CA ILE A 86 4.82 1.69 -5.83
C ILE A 86 4.82 2.87 -4.87
N LEU A 87 5.71 2.85 -3.88
CA LEU A 87 5.99 3.98 -3.03
C LEU A 87 6.86 4.99 -3.78
N LEU A 88 6.51 6.27 -3.68
CA LEU A 88 7.27 7.36 -4.26
C LEU A 88 8.40 7.76 -3.30
N CYS A 89 9.63 7.59 -3.77
CA CYS A 89 10.84 7.87 -3.03
C CYS A 89 11.80 8.65 -3.93
N SER A 90 12.44 9.70 -3.38
CA SER A 90 13.42 10.48 -4.12
C SER A 90 14.84 9.93 -3.92
N ASN A 91 15.68 10.06 -4.94
CA ASN A 91 17.12 9.78 -4.86
C ASN A 91 17.95 10.98 -4.41
N GLN A 92 17.31 12.14 -4.19
CA GLN A 92 17.93 13.40 -3.74
C GLN A 92 16.98 14.15 -2.80
N SER A 93 17.54 15.01 -1.97
CA SER A 93 16.79 15.94 -1.12
C SER A 93 16.60 17.27 -1.84
N GLY A 94 15.49 17.96 -1.57
CA GLY A 94 15.21 19.29 -2.12
C GLY A 94 13.84 19.79 -1.73
N GLU A 95 13.56 21.04 -2.06
CA GLU A 95 12.22 21.62 -2.01
C GLU A 95 11.54 21.42 -3.36
N ILE A 96 10.29 21.00 -3.37
CA ILE A 96 9.51 20.72 -4.58
C ILE A 96 9.13 22.05 -5.24
N GLU A 97 9.72 22.35 -6.39
CA GLU A 97 9.37 23.53 -7.20
C GLU A 97 8.15 23.27 -8.09
N SER A 98 8.05 22.05 -8.62
CA SER A 98 6.85 21.61 -9.34
C SER A 98 6.67 20.12 -9.21
N MET A 99 5.39 19.71 -9.17
CA MET A 99 5.00 18.30 -9.16
C MET A 99 5.24 17.66 -10.51
N GLY A 100 5.41 16.32 -10.48
CA GLY A 100 5.47 15.51 -11.67
C GLY A 100 4.13 15.41 -12.40
N GLU A 101 4.19 14.93 -13.64
CA GLU A 101 3.00 14.76 -14.48
C GLU A 101 2.19 13.52 -14.08
N ASP A 102 0.88 13.68 -14.06
CA ASP A 102 -0.07 12.59 -13.85
C ASP A 102 -0.06 11.63 -15.05
N THR A 103 -0.24 10.35 -14.77
CA THR A 103 -0.38 9.31 -15.79
C THR A 103 -1.80 8.76 -15.80
N GLU A 104 -2.43 8.77 -16.97
CA GLU A 104 -3.79 8.26 -17.13
C GLU A 104 -3.93 6.80 -16.66
N GLY A 105 -4.94 6.54 -15.86
CA GLY A 105 -5.27 5.22 -15.31
C GLY A 105 -4.32 4.72 -14.22
N VAL A 106 -3.52 5.62 -13.63
CA VAL A 106 -2.75 5.39 -12.40
C VAL A 106 -3.20 6.41 -11.36
N GLU A 107 -3.55 5.94 -10.19
CA GLU A 107 -3.90 6.78 -9.05
C GLU A 107 -2.63 7.19 -8.32
N ILE A 108 -2.49 8.48 -8.08
CA ILE A 108 -1.35 9.08 -7.37
C ILE A 108 -1.87 9.69 -6.09
N ILE A 109 -1.26 9.31 -4.97
CA ILE A 109 -1.54 9.87 -3.65
C ILE A 109 -0.23 10.42 -3.10
N LEU A 110 -0.22 11.72 -2.85
CA LEU A 110 0.96 12.44 -2.37
C LEU A 110 0.74 12.89 -0.93
N ASP A 111 1.77 12.74 -0.11
CA ASP A 111 1.83 13.21 1.28
C ASP A 111 2.44 14.64 1.36
N VAL A 112 2.77 15.22 0.21
CA VAL A 112 3.48 16.51 0.06
C VAL A 112 2.86 17.34 -1.06
N SER A 113 3.17 18.64 -1.06
CA SER A 113 2.74 19.63 -2.04
C SER A 113 3.96 20.45 -2.56
N GLU A 114 3.75 21.26 -3.58
CA GLU A 114 4.74 22.24 -4.03
C GLU A 114 5.12 23.18 -2.86
N GLY A 115 6.41 23.46 -2.71
CA GLY A 115 6.99 24.19 -1.59
C GLY A 115 7.40 23.32 -0.39
N ASP A 116 6.95 22.06 -0.31
CA ASP A 116 7.40 21.14 0.72
C ASP A 116 8.80 20.59 0.40
N SER A 117 9.52 20.22 1.47
CA SER A 117 10.84 19.58 1.32
C SER A 117 10.71 18.08 1.40
N ILE A 118 11.36 17.36 0.49
CA ILE A 118 11.52 15.91 0.55
C ILE A 118 12.97 15.53 0.79
N ASN A 119 13.17 14.37 1.39
CA ASN A 119 14.49 13.82 1.66
C ASN A 119 14.84 12.74 0.63
N LYS A 120 16.14 12.59 0.39
CA LYS A 120 16.65 11.37 -0.23
C LYS A 120 16.21 10.16 0.60
N PHE A 121 15.73 9.12 -0.07
CA PHE A 121 15.24 7.91 0.58
C PHE A 121 16.37 7.16 1.29
N GLU A 122 16.31 7.13 2.61
CA GLU A 122 17.18 6.38 3.52
C GLU A 122 16.37 5.58 4.54
N ARG A 123 15.13 6.01 4.83
CA ARG A 123 14.25 5.42 5.82
C ARG A 123 12.82 5.34 5.27
N ALA A 124 12.01 4.49 5.85
CA ALA A 124 10.60 4.33 5.44
C ALA A 124 9.78 5.63 5.47
N ASN A 125 10.14 6.58 6.36
CA ASN A 125 9.46 7.88 6.46
C ASN A 125 9.90 8.90 5.40
N ASP A 126 10.92 8.61 4.60
CA ASP A 126 11.37 9.50 3.53
C ASP A 126 10.58 9.31 2.23
N ARG A 127 9.60 8.39 2.22
CA ARG A 127 8.62 8.32 1.15
C ARG A 127 7.71 9.55 1.20
N PHE A 128 7.31 10.03 0.04
CA PHE A 128 6.46 11.21 -0.08
C PHE A 128 5.12 10.96 -0.78
N GLY A 129 4.78 9.69 -0.99
CA GLY A 129 3.52 9.28 -1.59
C GLY A 129 3.57 7.86 -2.11
N HIS A 130 2.55 7.51 -2.90
CA HIS A 130 2.47 6.23 -3.59
C HIS A 130 1.60 6.32 -4.83
N MET A 131 1.79 5.36 -5.73
CA MET A 131 0.97 5.17 -6.92
C MET A 131 0.35 3.79 -6.91
N ILE A 132 -0.88 3.70 -7.42
CA ILE A 132 -1.62 2.45 -7.57
C ILE A 132 -2.16 2.35 -8.99
N SER A 133 -1.98 1.19 -9.61
CA SER A 133 -2.61 0.86 -10.88
C SER A 133 -3.37 -0.46 -10.81
N THR A 134 -4.23 -0.65 -11.79
CA THR A 134 -4.94 -1.91 -12.03
C THR A 134 -4.64 -2.40 -13.44
N GLY A 135 -4.74 -3.72 -13.63
CA GLY A 135 -4.55 -4.34 -14.94
C GLY A 135 -5.36 -5.63 -15.05
N LEU A 136 -5.36 -6.26 -16.22
CA LEU A 136 -5.97 -7.58 -16.42
C LEU A 136 -5.14 -8.68 -15.74
N THR A 137 -3.83 -8.43 -15.56
CA THR A 137 -2.91 -9.29 -14.81
C THR A 137 -2.08 -8.46 -13.84
N THR A 138 -1.47 -9.12 -12.85
CA THR A 138 -0.55 -8.46 -11.89
C THR A 138 0.67 -7.88 -12.62
N GLU A 139 1.18 -8.56 -13.64
CA GLU A 139 2.31 -8.10 -14.45
C GLU A 139 1.97 -6.81 -15.21
N GLU A 140 0.76 -6.74 -15.78
CA GLU A 140 0.27 -5.53 -16.45
C GLU A 140 0.16 -4.36 -15.47
N ALA A 141 -0.50 -4.58 -14.32
CA ALA A 141 -0.61 -3.57 -13.28
C ALA A 141 0.79 -3.09 -12.81
N MET A 142 1.71 -4.02 -12.56
CA MET A 142 3.07 -3.70 -12.11
C MET A 142 3.84 -2.91 -13.18
N THR A 143 3.74 -3.29 -14.45
CA THR A 143 4.40 -2.59 -15.55
C THR A 143 3.89 -1.16 -15.67
N LYS A 144 2.57 -0.98 -15.59
CA LYS A 144 1.92 0.31 -15.69
C LYS A 144 2.32 1.25 -14.56
N VAL A 145 2.23 0.79 -13.30
CA VAL A 145 2.59 1.64 -12.16
C VAL A 145 4.08 1.97 -12.13
N ARG A 146 4.95 1.05 -12.56
CA ARG A 146 6.39 1.29 -12.63
C ARG A 146 6.75 2.32 -13.70
N SER A 147 6.13 2.24 -14.89
CA SER A 147 6.31 3.24 -15.95
C SER A 147 5.86 4.62 -15.50
N ALA A 148 4.67 4.71 -14.89
CA ALA A 148 4.12 5.96 -14.37
C ALA A 148 4.99 6.56 -13.27
N SER A 149 5.46 5.74 -12.33
CA SER A 149 6.34 6.20 -11.25
C SER A 149 7.66 6.78 -11.79
N ASN A 150 8.27 6.12 -12.78
CA ASN A 150 9.50 6.63 -13.40
C ASN A 150 9.25 7.98 -14.09
N GLN A 151 8.20 8.08 -14.90
CA GLN A 151 7.84 9.33 -15.59
C GLN A 151 7.59 10.46 -14.57
N PHE A 152 6.84 10.20 -13.51
CA PHE A 152 6.57 11.18 -12.47
C PHE A 152 7.85 11.66 -11.76
N LEU A 153 8.74 10.72 -11.40
CA LEU A 153 9.99 11.04 -10.71
C LEU A 153 11.00 11.77 -11.64
N GLU A 154 10.93 11.56 -12.95
CA GLU A 154 11.74 12.29 -13.93
C GLU A 154 11.22 13.71 -14.19
N SER A 155 9.92 13.94 -14.00
CA SER A 155 9.28 15.24 -14.24
C SER A 155 9.15 16.13 -13.01
N ILE A 156 9.33 15.59 -11.80
CA ILE A 156 9.34 16.41 -10.57
C ILE A 156 10.59 17.31 -10.56
N CYS A 157 10.39 18.61 -10.29
CA CYS A 157 11.49 19.55 -10.15
C CYS A 157 11.78 19.82 -8.67
N LEU A 158 13.04 19.63 -8.29
CA LEU A 158 13.53 19.93 -6.95
C LEU A 158 14.60 21.03 -7.01
N SER A 159 14.45 22.06 -6.17
CA SER A 159 15.54 22.98 -5.93
C SER A 159 16.60 22.31 -5.05
N THR A 160 17.84 22.38 -5.45
CA THR A 160 18.96 22.00 -4.58
C THR A 160 19.17 23.11 -3.55
N ARG A 161 18.92 22.81 -2.26
CA ARG A 161 19.49 23.67 -1.20
C ARG A 161 20.99 23.46 -1.22
N GLU A 162 21.76 24.45 -1.64
CA GLU A 162 23.16 24.51 -1.27
C GLU A 162 23.25 24.60 0.27
N ILE A 163 23.81 23.54 0.88
CA ILE A 163 24.10 23.48 2.32
C ILE A 163 25.39 24.26 2.61
#